data_b67343696080fd0572ba9cd1f09cbdbc
#
_entry.id   b67343696080fd0572ba9cd1f09cbdbc
#
_cell.length_a   1.000
_cell.length_b   1.000
_cell.length_c   1.000
_cell.angle_alpha   90.00
_cell.angle_beta   90.00
_cell.angle_gamma   90.00
#
_symmetry.space_group_name_H-M   'P 1'
#
loop_
_entity.id
_entity.type
_entity.pdbx_description
1 polymer ?
#
loop_
_entity_poly.entity_id
_entity_poly.type
_entity_poly.pdbx_seq_one_letter_code
_entity_poly.pdbx_strand_id
1 'polypeptide(L)'
;MKEHLRRYINNMKLEKKLLISYLLFAVIPMLLIGIVICIASFRIIIRQTREYADIMIERINHDVDGFVENIERQAYSIYTDLEIQKILMTSNEVSFMQQQDNKDLVHKRLIGMWVTEKYIVGSYLCSTDGGAYFTNINERNDIMPSEVFAEESWFSEIENGTKKSVLTGIHSDGKYSDSSDLRLISYVHGINNISTGQYMGFLVIDIDVNVLEELAGRHRDLLGGDITILDSERNVMYTTAQKQEGSGVGFPITMGNISDKTGWMVQLEIPLGQFIKEVYHIFLITLGVEIFCLMVF
;
A
#
# COMPACT_ATOMS: atom_id res chain seq x y z
N MET A 1 14.47 -51.65 -31.61
CA MET A 1 15.37 -50.75 -30.85
C MET A 1 16.17 -51.50 -29.77
N LYS A 2 15.57 -52.32 -28.91
CA LYS A 2 16.27 -53.12 -27.86
C LYS A 2 17.34 -54.11 -28.38
N GLU A 3 17.10 -54.80 -29.50
CA GLU A 3 18.05 -55.78 -30.06
C GLU A 3 19.27 -55.12 -30.73
N HIS A 4 19.09 -53.96 -31.37
CA HIS A 4 20.22 -53.19 -31.94
C HIS A 4 21.15 -52.65 -30.85
N LEU A 5 20.57 -52.15 -29.72
CA LEU A 5 21.34 -51.68 -28.58
C LEU A 5 22.14 -52.85 -27.93
N ARG A 6 21.51 -54.03 -27.80
CA ARG A 6 22.15 -55.24 -27.22
C ARG A 6 23.31 -55.76 -28.08
N ARG A 7 23.17 -55.73 -29.42
CA ARG A 7 24.25 -56.09 -30.36
C ARG A 7 25.41 -55.08 -30.32
N TYR A 8 25.10 -53.81 -30.22
CA TYR A 8 26.12 -52.76 -30.14
C TYR A 8 26.94 -52.85 -28.85
N ILE A 9 26.28 -53.06 -27.71
CA ILE A 9 26.93 -53.26 -26.40
C ILE A 9 27.77 -54.55 -26.37
N ASN A 10 27.33 -55.65 -27.01
CA ASN A 10 28.08 -56.91 -27.03
C ASN A 10 29.38 -56.84 -27.83
N ASN A 11 29.48 -56.01 -28.86
CA ASN A 11 30.66 -55.86 -29.71
C ASN A 11 31.67 -54.79 -29.21
N MET A 12 31.40 -54.11 -28.10
CA MET A 12 32.34 -53.14 -27.53
C MET A 12 33.48 -53.81 -26.75
N LYS A 13 34.68 -53.17 -26.78
CA LYS A 13 35.81 -53.53 -25.93
C LYS A 13 35.46 -53.50 -24.46
N LEU A 14 36.02 -54.33 -23.62
CA LEU A 14 35.73 -54.47 -22.21
C LEU A 14 35.83 -53.09 -21.46
N GLU A 15 36.88 -52.32 -21.79
CA GLU A 15 37.09 -50.95 -21.24
C GLU A 15 35.91 -50.04 -21.47
N LYS A 16 35.34 -50.04 -22.68
CA LYS A 16 34.17 -49.20 -23.02
C LYS A 16 32.89 -49.67 -22.32
N LYS A 17 32.74 -51.00 -22.12
CA LYS A 17 31.62 -51.54 -21.35
C LYS A 17 31.67 -51.13 -19.89
N LEU A 18 32.85 -51.18 -19.27
CA LEU A 18 33.08 -50.75 -17.91
C LEU A 18 32.80 -49.25 -17.75
N LEU A 19 33.28 -48.41 -18.68
CA LEU A 19 33.10 -47.00 -18.69
C LEU A 19 31.61 -46.62 -18.81
N ILE A 20 30.86 -47.24 -19.71
CA ILE A 20 29.42 -47.01 -19.87
C ILE A 20 28.65 -47.47 -18.62
N SER A 21 29.04 -48.65 -18.05
CA SER A 21 28.40 -49.13 -16.82
C SER A 21 28.63 -48.17 -15.65
N TYR A 22 29.86 -47.67 -15.48
CA TYR A 22 30.20 -46.67 -14.47
C TYR A 22 29.44 -45.38 -14.69
N LEU A 23 29.41 -44.87 -15.92
CA LEU A 23 28.65 -43.67 -16.29
C LEU A 23 27.15 -43.82 -15.97
N LEU A 24 26.58 -44.97 -16.26
CA LEU A 24 25.16 -45.23 -16.04
C LEU A 24 24.82 -45.41 -14.55
N PHE A 25 25.66 -46.08 -13.77
CA PHE A 25 25.39 -46.35 -12.35
C PHE A 25 25.87 -45.27 -11.39
N ALA A 26 26.84 -44.43 -11.76
CA ALA A 26 27.34 -43.37 -10.93
C ALA A 26 26.72 -42.01 -11.31
N VAL A 27 26.76 -41.64 -12.61
CA VAL A 27 26.36 -40.28 -13.08
C VAL A 27 24.86 -40.08 -13.06
N ILE A 28 24.09 -41.10 -13.51
CA ILE A 28 22.61 -40.92 -13.55
C ILE A 28 22.00 -40.73 -12.16
N PRO A 29 22.31 -41.54 -11.13
CA PRO A 29 21.81 -41.31 -9.78
C PRO A 29 22.22 -39.94 -9.21
N MET A 30 23.46 -39.52 -9.49
CA MET A 30 24.00 -38.24 -9.03
C MET A 30 23.27 -37.07 -9.65
N LEU A 31 23.03 -37.05 -10.96
CA LEU A 31 22.19 -36.07 -11.65
C LEU A 31 20.76 -36.04 -11.11
N LEU A 32 20.15 -37.20 -10.84
CA LEU A 32 18.82 -37.28 -10.28
C LEU A 32 18.75 -36.61 -8.89
N ILE A 33 19.75 -36.86 -8.04
CA ILE A 33 19.86 -36.23 -6.72
C ILE A 33 19.99 -34.70 -6.90
N GLY A 34 20.84 -34.21 -7.80
CA GLY A 34 21.02 -32.81 -8.11
C GLY A 34 19.71 -32.15 -8.53
N ILE A 35 18.95 -32.78 -9.43
CA ILE A 35 17.61 -32.27 -9.85
C ILE A 35 16.65 -32.24 -8.68
N VAL A 36 16.61 -33.28 -7.84
CA VAL A 36 15.71 -33.31 -6.67
C VAL A 36 16.05 -32.17 -5.68
N ILE A 37 17.35 -31.95 -5.44
CA ILE A 37 17.82 -30.84 -4.57
C ILE A 37 17.40 -29.49 -5.15
N CYS A 38 17.57 -29.25 -6.45
CA CYS A 38 17.16 -28.01 -7.10
C CYS A 38 15.65 -27.77 -6.99
N ILE A 39 14.83 -28.78 -7.24
CA ILE A 39 13.37 -28.69 -7.11
C ILE A 39 12.97 -28.42 -5.66
N ALA A 40 13.58 -29.11 -4.70
CA ALA A 40 13.30 -28.90 -3.28
C ALA A 40 13.69 -27.47 -2.82
N SER A 41 14.88 -27.01 -3.20
CA SER A 41 15.36 -25.66 -2.91
C SER A 41 14.43 -24.58 -3.48
N PHE A 42 14.03 -24.73 -4.75
CA PHE A 42 13.10 -23.80 -5.39
C PHE A 42 11.75 -23.73 -4.64
N ARG A 43 11.19 -24.87 -4.25
CA ARG A 43 9.95 -24.92 -3.47
C ARG A 43 10.09 -24.25 -2.11
N ILE A 44 11.20 -24.44 -1.43
CA ILE A 44 11.48 -23.82 -0.13
C ILE A 44 11.57 -22.30 -0.27
N ILE A 45 12.34 -21.82 -1.26
CA ILE A 45 12.50 -20.38 -1.53
C ILE A 45 11.14 -19.74 -1.80
N ILE A 46 10.33 -20.31 -2.72
CA ILE A 46 9.00 -19.77 -3.04
C ILE A 46 8.09 -19.74 -1.81
N ARG A 47 8.10 -20.78 -0.99
CA ARG A 47 7.29 -20.81 0.23
C ARG A 47 7.72 -19.72 1.22
N GLN A 48 9.01 -19.61 1.50
CA GLN A 48 9.54 -18.57 2.40
C GLN A 48 9.24 -17.17 1.87
N THR A 49 9.40 -16.95 0.56
CA THR A 49 9.08 -15.65 -0.04
C THR A 49 7.62 -15.29 0.14
N ARG A 50 6.70 -16.24 -0.02
CA ARG A 50 5.26 -15.99 0.23
C ARG A 50 5.00 -15.65 1.70
N GLU A 51 5.55 -16.42 2.63
CA GLU A 51 5.39 -16.16 4.07
C GLU A 51 5.91 -14.76 4.46
N TYR A 52 7.07 -14.35 3.92
CA TYR A 52 7.59 -12.99 4.14
C TYR A 52 6.75 -11.90 3.47
N ALA A 53 6.23 -12.17 2.27
CA ALA A 53 5.35 -11.25 1.56
C ALA A 53 4.04 -11.00 2.32
N ASP A 54 3.43 -12.06 2.87
CA ASP A 54 2.21 -11.95 3.69
C ASP A 54 2.45 -11.08 4.93
N ILE A 55 3.55 -11.34 5.65
CA ILE A 55 3.93 -10.55 6.84
C ILE A 55 4.16 -9.07 6.46
N MET A 56 4.80 -8.83 5.32
CA MET A 56 5.08 -7.47 4.85
C MET A 56 3.79 -6.73 4.48
N ILE A 57 2.89 -7.36 3.74
CA ILE A 57 1.59 -6.80 3.37
C ILE A 57 0.77 -6.47 4.61
N GLU A 58 0.72 -7.39 5.59
CA GLU A 58 0.03 -7.18 6.87
C GLU A 58 0.60 -5.98 7.62
N ARG A 59 1.93 -5.83 7.62
CA ARG A 59 2.61 -4.73 8.29
C ARG A 59 2.32 -3.39 7.61
N ILE A 60 2.34 -3.32 6.28
CA ILE A 60 1.98 -2.11 5.54
C ILE A 60 0.51 -1.75 5.81
N ASN A 61 -0.40 -2.72 5.77
CA ASN A 61 -1.81 -2.49 6.13
C ASN A 61 -1.94 -1.94 7.55
N HIS A 62 -1.21 -2.52 8.51
CA HIS A 62 -1.23 -2.03 9.89
C HIS A 62 -0.70 -0.59 10.02
N ASP A 63 0.36 -0.23 9.30
CA ASP A 63 0.91 1.12 9.30
C ASP A 63 -0.07 2.13 8.67
N VAL A 64 -0.75 1.74 7.57
CA VAL A 64 -1.80 2.55 6.92
C VAL A 64 -3.00 2.72 7.85
N ASP A 65 -3.49 1.65 8.44
CA ASP A 65 -4.62 1.68 9.38
C ASP A 65 -4.30 2.53 10.61
N GLY A 66 -3.10 2.41 11.15
CA GLY A 66 -2.61 3.22 12.26
C GLY A 66 -2.53 4.71 11.93
N PHE A 67 -2.13 5.04 10.70
CA PHE A 67 -2.16 6.41 10.21
C PHE A 67 -3.60 6.95 10.14
N VAL A 68 -4.53 6.21 9.54
CA VAL A 68 -5.94 6.61 9.47
C VAL A 68 -6.55 6.75 10.86
N GLU A 69 -6.23 5.84 11.79
CA GLU A 69 -6.65 5.97 13.21
C GLU A 69 -6.12 7.23 13.88
N ASN A 70 -4.91 7.65 13.54
CA ASN A 70 -4.38 8.90 14.04
C ASN A 70 -5.19 10.08 13.53
N ILE A 71 -5.53 10.12 12.24
CA ILE A 71 -6.40 11.16 11.66
C ILE A 71 -7.77 11.15 12.32
N GLU A 72 -8.39 10.00 12.54
CA GLU A 72 -9.67 9.85 13.25
C GLU A 72 -9.60 10.42 14.66
N ARG A 73 -8.54 10.15 15.41
CA ARG A 73 -8.36 10.69 16.76
C ARG A 73 -8.22 12.22 16.77
N GLN A 74 -7.53 12.77 15.78
CA GLN A 74 -7.40 14.21 15.64
C GLN A 74 -8.74 14.84 15.28
N ALA A 75 -9.48 14.30 14.32
CA ALA A 75 -10.83 14.71 13.99
C ALA A 75 -11.74 14.66 15.22
N TYR A 76 -11.65 13.57 16.02
CA TYR A 76 -12.40 13.42 17.27
C TYR A 76 -12.18 14.60 18.22
N SER A 77 -10.95 15.06 18.37
CA SER A 77 -10.61 16.17 19.24
C SER A 77 -11.26 17.51 18.80
N ILE A 78 -11.47 17.69 17.50
CA ILE A 78 -12.10 18.88 16.93
C ILE A 78 -13.62 18.83 17.12
N TYR A 79 -14.27 17.76 16.66
CA TYR A 79 -15.74 17.75 16.67
C TYR A 79 -16.36 17.52 18.06
N THR A 80 -15.56 17.09 19.05
CA THR A 80 -15.98 17.00 20.44
C THR A 80 -15.67 18.26 21.28
N ASP A 81 -14.92 19.23 20.71
CA ASP A 81 -14.63 20.50 21.39
C ASP A 81 -15.92 21.31 21.56
N LEU A 82 -16.23 21.67 22.81
CA LEU A 82 -17.46 22.39 23.14
C LEU A 82 -17.53 23.80 22.54
N GLU A 83 -16.41 24.46 22.32
CA GLU A 83 -16.36 25.76 21.67
C GLU A 83 -16.65 25.62 20.18
N ILE A 84 -16.08 24.60 19.51
CA ILE A 84 -16.43 24.28 18.12
C ILE A 84 -17.91 23.93 17.99
N GLN A 85 -18.44 23.10 18.89
CA GLN A 85 -19.86 22.75 18.92
C GLN A 85 -20.76 24.01 19.03
N LYS A 86 -20.40 24.98 19.86
CA LYS A 86 -21.14 26.26 19.98
C LYS A 86 -21.08 27.07 18.70
N ILE A 87 -19.90 27.15 18.05
CA ILE A 87 -19.73 27.86 16.77
C ILE A 87 -20.64 27.26 15.70
N LEU A 88 -20.67 25.93 15.59
CA LEU A 88 -21.50 25.24 14.61
C LEU A 88 -23.00 25.36 14.85
N MET A 89 -23.39 25.61 16.12
CA MET A 89 -24.82 25.86 16.50
C MET A 89 -25.26 27.32 16.33
N THR A 90 -24.31 28.24 16.19
CA THR A 90 -24.61 29.67 16.10
C THR A 90 -24.88 30.02 14.63
N SER A 91 -26.05 30.63 14.35
CA SER A 91 -26.39 31.05 12.99
C SER A 91 -25.41 32.09 12.45
N ASN A 92 -25.33 32.21 11.10
CA ASN A 92 -24.48 33.20 10.43
C ASN A 92 -24.84 34.68 10.75
N GLU A 93 -25.89 34.93 11.52
CA GLU A 93 -26.33 36.25 11.97
C GLU A 93 -25.56 36.82 13.19
N VAL A 94 -24.29 36.42 13.35
CA VAL A 94 -23.42 36.97 14.38
C VAL A 94 -22.76 38.29 13.93
N SER A 95 -22.39 39.12 14.90
CA SER A 95 -21.65 40.37 14.59
C SER A 95 -20.32 40.03 13.89
N PHE A 96 -19.84 40.95 13.06
CA PHE A 96 -18.54 40.81 12.38
C PHE A 96 -17.41 40.49 13.36
N MET A 97 -17.39 41.10 14.54
CA MET A 97 -16.38 40.85 15.58
C MET A 97 -16.45 39.39 16.09
N GLN A 98 -17.65 38.89 16.34
CA GLN A 98 -17.87 37.51 16.76
C GLN A 98 -17.46 36.50 15.67
N GLN A 99 -17.72 36.83 14.40
CA GLN A 99 -17.29 35.99 13.28
C GLN A 99 -15.77 35.90 13.19
N GLN A 100 -15.08 37.03 13.44
CA GLN A 100 -13.59 37.01 13.45
C GLN A 100 -13.03 36.20 14.63
N ASP A 101 -13.62 36.35 15.83
CA ASP A 101 -13.24 35.57 17.01
C ASP A 101 -13.45 34.06 16.77
N ASN A 102 -14.59 33.69 16.18
CA ASN A 102 -14.89 32.31 15.81
C ASN A 102 -13.85 31.76 14.79
N LYS A 103 -13.54 32.56 13.76
CA LYS A 103 -12.53 32.21 12.75
C LYS A 103 -11.16 31.94 13.37
N ASP A 104 -10.70 32.82 14.26
CA ASP A 104 -9.39 32.68 14.92
C ASP A 104 -9.37 31.47 15.85
N LEU A 105 -10.47 31.17 16.55
CA LEU A 105 -10.58 30.00 17.40
C LEU A 105 -10.53 28.71 16.60
N VAL A 106 -11.35 28.60 15.55
CA VAL A 106 -11.38 27.43 14.66
C VAL A 106 -10.00 27.20 14.03
N HIS A 107 -9.39 28.25 13.50
CA HIS A 107 -8.05 28.21 12.92
C HIS A 107 -7.02 27.66 13.90
N LYS A 108 -7.01 28.17 15.14
CA LYS A 108 -6.10 27.68 16.18
C LYS A 108 -6.28 26.19 16.49
N ARG A 109 -7.54 25.69 16.46
CA ARG A 109 -7.83 24.27 16.68
C ARG A 109 -7.37 23.42 15.50
N LEU A 110 -7.66 23.85 14.28
CA LEU A 110 -7.30 23.13 13.06
C LEU A 110 -5.78 23.06 12.85
N ILE A 111 -5.04 24.15 13.12
CA ILE A 111 -3.56 24.15 13.07
C ILE A 111 -2.95 23.13 14.02
N GLY A 112 -3.57 22.89 15.18
CA GLY A 112 -3.09 21.89 16.13
C GLY A 112 -2.93 20.48 15.53
N MET A 113 -3.73 20.13 14.52
CA MET A 113 -3.61 18.86 13.80
C MET A 113 -2.35 18.79 12.95
N TRP A 114 -1.95 19.87 12.29
CA TRP A 114 -0.78 19.90 11.39
C TRP A 114 0.56 19.78 12.13
N VAL A 115 0.61 20.31 13.34
CA VAL A 115 1.80 20.21 14.19
C VAL A 115 2.12 18.74 14.52
N THR A 116 1.07 17.93 14.61
CA THR A 116 1.19 16.52 14.97
C THR A 116 1.31 15.61 13.74
N GLU A 117 0.80 16.04 12.56
CA GLU A 117 0.78 15.23 11.36
C GLU A 117 1.19 16.03 10.11
N LYS A 118 2.42 15.86 9.68
CA LYS A 118 3.03 16.62 8.57
C LYS A 118 2.37 16.43 7.19
N TYR A 119 1.57 15.36 7.03
CA TYR A 119 0.88 15.09 5.77
C TYR A 119 -0.51 15.71 5.68
N ILE A 120 -0.99 16.35 6.73
CA ILE A 120 -2.21 17.15 6.63
C ILE A 120 -1.85 18.46 5.92
N VAL A 121 -2.46 18.71 4.77
CA VAL A 121 -2.22 19.93 3.96
C VAL A 121 -3.31 20.97 4.08
N GLY A 122 -4.50 20.56 4.52
CA GLY A 122 -5.60 21.47 4.75
C GLY A 122 -6.73 20.84 5.55
N SER A 123 -7.61 21.66 6.04
CA SER A 123 -8.82 21.23 6.73
C SER A 123 -9.93 22.25 6.62
N TYR A 124 -11.17 21.74 6.57
CA TYR A 124 -12.39 22.53 6.50
C TYR A 124 -13.33 22.09 7.61
N LEU A 125 -13.84 23.07 8.35
CA LEU A 125 -14.94 22.86 9.29
C LEU A 125 -16.18 23.54 8.70
N CYS A 126 -17.14 22.76 8.24
CA CYS A 126 -18.33 23.22 7.55
C CYS A 126 -19.55 23.14 8.45
N SER A 127 -20.32 24.22 8.51
CA SER A 127 -21.62 24.29 9.19
C SER A 127 -22.77 24.04 8.23
N THR A 128 -23.90 23.52 8.71
CA THR A 128 -25.16 23.40 7.95
C THR A 128 -25.71 24.75 7.49
N ASP A 129 -25.34 25.84 8.15
CA ASP A 129 -25.77 27.19 7.81
C ASP A 129 -24.97 27.83 6.66
N GLY A 130 -24.13 27.05 5.98
CA GLY A 130 -23.43 27.46 4.75
C GLY A 130 -22.04 28.07 4.95
N GLY A 131 -21.54 28.18 6.18
CA GLY A 131 -20.19 28.64 6.48
C GLY A 131 -19.18 27.52 6.54
N ALA A 132 -18.06 27.62 5.82
CA ALA A 132 -16.92 26.69 5.93
C ALA A 132 -15.67 27.47 6.38
N TYR A 133 -15.19 27.17 7.56
CA TYR A 133 -13.90 27.67 8.06
C TYR A 133 -12.80 26.83 7.43
N PHE A 134 -11.88 27.50 6.76
CA PHE A 134 -10.81 26.86 6.01
C PHE A 134 -9.44 27.21 6.57
N THR A 135 -8.55 26.25 6.59
CA THR A 135 -7.16 26.43 7.01
C THR A 135 -6.25 25.51 6.21
N ASN A 136 -5.15 26.02 5.66
CA ASN A 136 -4.17 25.21 4.90
C ASN A 136 -2.73 25.48 5.34
N ILE A 137 -1.76 24.67 4.82
CA ILE A 137 -0.34 24.77 5.12
C ILE A 137 0.30 26.12 4.75
N ASN A 138 -0.33 26.91 3.87
CA ASN A 138 0.14 28.25 3.51
C ASN A 138 -0.41 29.30 4.46
N GLU A 139 -0.87 28.90 5.67
CA GLU A 139 -1.44 29.77 6.70
C GLU A 139 -2.64 30.59 6.21
N ARG A 140 -3.26 30.20 5.10
CA ARG A 140 -4.53 30.81 4.67
C ARG A 140 -5.61 30.41 5.65
N ASN A 141 -6.25 31.43 6.17
CA ASN A 141 -7.37 31.32 7.09
C ASN A 141 -8.51 32.13 6.51
N ASP A 142 -9.53 31.47 5.99
CA ASP A 142 -10.67 32.14 5.35
C ASP A 142 -11.99 31.43 5.65
N ILE A 143 -13.10 32.06 5.25
CA ILE A 143 -14.42 31.47 5.28
C ILE A 143 -14.91 31.43 3.84
N MET A 144 -15.33 30.24 3.41
CA MET A 144 -15.86 29.99 2.07
C MET A 144 -17.27 29.40 2.16
N PRO A 145 -18.07 29.46 1.09
CA PRO A 145 -19.35 28.75 1.05
C PRO A 145 -19.17 27.24 1.16
N SER A 146 -19.96 26.54 1.98
CA SER A 146 -19.93 25.08 2.13
C SER A 146 -20.48 24.35 0.90
N GLU A 147 -21.20 25.07 0.02
CA GLU A 147 -21.75 24.53 -1.24
C GLU A 147 -20.68 24.02 -2.20
N VAL A 148 -19.41 24.39 -2.04
CA VAL A 148 -18.28 23.84 -2.83
C VAL A 148 -18.12 22.34 -2.66
N PHE A 149 -18.73 21.73 -1.63
CA PHE A 149 -18.70 20.30 -1.38
C PHE A 149 -19.97 19.57 -1.85
N ALA A 150 -21.01 20.29 -2.28
CA ALA A 150 -22.30 19.68 -2.63
C ALA A 150 -22.25 18.70 -3.81
N GLU A 151 -21.26 18.88 -4.70
CA GLU A 151 -21.03 18.00 -5.85
C GLU A 151 -20.17 16.76 -5.53
N GLU A 152 -19.60 16.70 -4.33
CA GLU A 152 -18.76 15.56 -3.91
C GLU A 152 -19.62 14.32 -3.65
N SER A 153 -19.15 13.17 -4.13
CA SER A 153 -19.88 11.90 -4.06
C SER A 153 -20.24 11.47 -2.64
N TRP A 154 -19.41 11.83 -1.66
CA TRP A 154 -19.60 11.50 -0.24
C TRP A 154 -20.56 12.44 0.49
N PHE A 155 -20.86 13.61 -0.09
CA PHE A 155 -21.60 14.66 0.62
C PHE A 155 -22.97 14.19 1.12
N SER A 156 -23.77 13.58 0.24
CA SER A 156 -25.11 13.09 0.60
C SER A 156 -25.08 11.97 1.64
N GLU A 157 -24.05 11.13 1.64
CA GLU A 157 -23.91 10.03 2.61
C GLU A 157 -23.62 10.54 4.03
N ILE A 158 -22.82 11.61 4.13
CA ILE A 158 -22.48 12.27 5.39
C ILE A 158 -23.66 13.09 5.89
N GLU A 159 -24.27 13.92 5.03
CA GLU A 159 -25.40 14.78 5.39
C GLU A 159 -26.60 13.99 5.89
N ASN A 160 -26.94 12.90 5.22
CA ASN A 160 -28.07 12.02 5.59
C ASN A 160 -27.73 11.07 6.78
N GLY A 161 -26.49 11.10 7.28
CA GLY A 161 -26.04 10.23 8.37
C GLY A 161 -25.96 8.75 7.99
N THR A 162 -25.96 8.42 6.69
CA THR A 162 -25.77 7.04 6.20
C THR A 162 -24.37 6.53 6.54
N LYS A 163 -23.38 7.42 6.44
CA LYS A 163 -22.02 7.19 6.93
C LYS A 163 -21.64 8.25 7.96
N LYS A 164 -20.90 7.85 8.98
CA LYS A 164 -20.35 8.78 9.98
C LYS A 164 -19.08 9.45 9.46
N SER A 165 -18.28 8.69 8.73
CA SER A 165 -17.04 9.14 8.10
C SER A 165 -16.82 8.47 6.77
N VAL A 166 -16.06 9.12 5.90
CA VAL A 166 -15.65 8.61 4.59
C VAL A 166 -14.17 8.95 4.39
N LEU A 167 -13.43 7.98 3.85
CA LEU A 167 -12.09 8.21 3.32
C LEU A 167 -12.21 8.18 1.79
N THR A 168 -11.88 9.31 1.14
CA THR A 168 -12.05 9.43 -0.31
C THR A 168 -10.97 8.69 -1.08
N GLY A 169 -11.21 8.42 -2.36
CA GLY A 169 -10.14 8.11 -3.30
C GLY A 169 -9.24 9.31 -3.56
N ILE A 170 -8.22 9.13 -4.40
CA ILE A 170 -7.34 10.23 -4.78
C ILE A 170 -8.09 11.25 -5.63
N HIS A 171 -7.93 12.50 -5.26
CA HIS A 171 -8.42 13.64 -6.03
C HIS A 171 -7.33 14.71 -6.15
N SER A 172 -7.47 15.59 -7.13
CA SER A 172 -6.66 16.78 -7.26
C SER A 172 -7.32 17.94 -6.51
N ASP A 173 -6.48 18.82 -5.98
CA ASP A 173 -6.99 19.95 -5.24
C ASP A 173 -7.37 21.13 -6.14
N GLY A 174 -8.65 21.24 -6.46
CA GLY A 174 -9.22 22.44 -7.10
C GLY A 174 -9.61 23.56 -6.13
N LYS A 175 -9.55 23.31 -4.82
CA LYS A 175 -10.02 24.21 -3.76
C LYS A 175 -8.90 25.11 -3.20
N TYR A 176 -7.64 24.68 -3.34
CA TYR A 176 -6.45 25.45 -2.96
C TYR A 176 -5.88 26.16 -4.19
N SER A 177 -6.20 27.39 -4.40
CA SER A 177 -5.97 28.16 -5.63
C SER A 177 -4.51 28.27 -6.14
N ASP A 178 -3.52 27.76 -5.41
CA ASP A 178 -2.09 27.91 -5.73
C ASP A 178 -1.31 26.59 -5.87
N SER A 179 -1.95 25.42 -5.75
CA SER A 179 -1.27 24.13 -5.71
C SER A 179 -1.90 23.09 -6.63
N SER A 180 -1.88 23.35 -7.93
CA SER A 180 -2.54 22.55 -8.97
C SER A 180 -2.03 21.10 -9.09
N ASP A 181 -0.95 20.71 -8.41
CA ASP A 181 -0.30 19.40 -8.59
C ASP A 181 -0.38 18.48 -7.35
N LEU A 182 -1.03 18.90 -6.26
CA LEU A 182 -1.18 18.06 -5.07
C LEU A 182 -2.22 16.95 -5.32
N ARG A 183 -1.81 15.72 -5.07
CA ARG A 183 -2.70 14.56 -5.05
C ARG A 183 -3.10 14.31 -3.60
N LEU A 184 -4.39 14.38 -3.32
CA LEU A 184 -4.94 14.34 -1.97
C LEU A 184 -5.85 13.14 -1.76
N ILE A 185 -5.97 12.75 -0.50
CA ILE A 185 -7.00 11.89 0.05
C ILE A 185 -7.68 12.70 1.13
N SER A 186 -9.01 12.74 1.15
CA SER A 186 -9.72 13.44 2.22
C SER A 186 -10.34 12.45 3.21
N TYR A 187 -10.13 12.71 4.50
CA TYR A 187 -10.92 12.13 5.56
C TYR A 187 -12.05 13.09 5.90
N VAL A 188 -13.28 12.63 5.75
CA VAL A 188 -14.50 13.42 6.00
C VAL A 188 -15.25 12.82 7.18
N HIS A 189 -15.69 13.67 8.13
CA HIS A 189 -16.47 13.23 9.29
C HIS A 189 -17.67 14.13 9.51
N GLY A 190 -18.86 13.54 9.59
CA GLY A 190 -20.10 14.25 9.93
C GLY A 190 -20.14 14.61 11.41
N ILE A 191 -20.45 15.87 11.71
CA ILE A 191 -20.49 16.39 13.08
C ILE A 191 -21.92 16.47 13.56
N ASN A 192 -22.21 15.79 14.65
CA ASN A 192 -23.49 15.84 15.33
C ASN A 192 -23.35 16.52 16.69
N ASN A 193 -24.39 17.22 17.11
CA ASN A 193 -24.47 17.75 18.45
C ASN A 193 -24.38 16.62 19.48
N ILE A 194 -23.45 16.72 20.41
CA ILE A 194 -23.18 15.67 21.43
C ILE A 194 -24.42 15.43 22.31
N SER A 195 -25.22 16.45 22.57
CA SER A 195 -26.37 16.37 23.49
C SER A 195 -27.66 15.93 22.78
N THR A 196 -27.90 16.38 21.55
CA THR A 196 -29.17 16.18 20.86
C THR A 196 -29.09 15.17 19.74
N GLY A 197 -27.86 14.86 19.24
CA GLY A 197 -27.63 13.98 18.08
C GLY A 197 -27.96 14.67 16.74
N GLN A 198 -28.37 15.95 16.74
CA GLN A 198 -28.68 16.69 15.52
C GLN A 198 -27.42 16.93 14.69
N TYR A 199 -27.51 16.71 13.38
CA TYR A 199 -26.43 17.02 12.43
C TYR A 199 -26.18 18.55 12.39
N MET A 200 -24.92 18.94 12.48
CA MET A 200 -24.50 20.35 12.53
C MET A 200 -23.54 20.74 11.41
N GLY A 201 -22.99 19.76 10.70
CA GLY A 201 -22.03 19.99 9.64
C GLY A 201 -21.01 18.86 9.52
N PHE A 202 -19.86 19.15 8.95
CA PHE A 202 -18.81 18.15 8.74
C PHE A 202 -17.41 18.75 8.81
N LEU A 203 -16.43 17.88 9.08
CA LEU A 203 -15.00 18.18 9.04
C LEU A 203 -14.39 17.46 7.85
N VAL A 204 -13.61 18.16 7.03
CA VAL A 204 -12.75 17.58 6.00
C VAL A 204 -11.30 17.78 6.39
N ILE A 205 -10.49 16.75 6.28
CA ILE A 205 -9.04 16.76 6.49
C ILE A 205 -8.39 16.26 5.23
N ASP A 206 -7.66 17.13 4.53
CA ASP A 206 -6.95 16.79 3.30
C ASP A 206 -5.52 16.37 3.60
N ILE A 207 -5.15 15.23 3.04
CA ILE A 207 -3.91 14.49 3.31
C ILE A 207 -3.15 14.32 2.01
N ASP A 208 -1.88 14.68 2.02
CA ASP A 208 -0.98 14.42 0.89
C ASP A 208 -0.76 12.92 0.69
N VAL A 209 -1.03 12.41 -0.51
CA VAL A 209 -0.81 11.00 -0.91
C VAL A 209 0.63 10.54 -0.70
N ASN A 210 1.61 11.46 -0.64
CA ASN A 210 3.01 11.13 -0.35
C ASN A 210 3.21 10.43 1.01
N VAL A 211 2.24 10.47 1.92
CA VAL A 211 2.24 9.62 3.12
C VAL A 211 2.35 8.15 2.78
N LEU A 212 1.70 7.68 1.70
CA LEU A 212 1.75 6.28 1.28
C LEU A 212 3.14 5.87 0.80
N GLU A 213 3.90 6.81 0.21
CA GLU A 213 5.31 6.59 -0.13
C GLU A 213 6.15 6.34 1.12
N GLU A 214 5.96 7.13 2.18
CA GLU A 214 6.70 6.91 3.43
C GLU A 214 6.31 5.58 4.08
N LEU A 215 5.01 5.28 4.18
CA LEU A 215 4.51 4.06 4.82
C LEU A 215 4.95 2.79 4.08
N ALA A 216 4.81 2.76 2.75
CA ALA A 216 5.25 1.65 1.92
C ALA A 216 6.77 1.57 1.77
N GLY A 217 7.43 2.75 1.65
CA GLY A 217 8.87 2.84 1.42
C GLY A 217 9.73 2.26 2.53
N ARG A 218 9.25 2.29 3.77
CA ARG A 218 9.93 1.66 4.93
C ARG A 218 10.16 0.15 4.74
N HIS A 219 9.40 -0.49 3.89
CA HIS A 219 9.42 -1.94 3.67
C HIS A 219 9.99 -2.36 2.31
N ARG A 220 10.31 -1.40 1.42
CA ARG A 220 10.71 -1.64 0.03
C ARG A 220 11.93 -2.55 -0.12
N ASP A 221 12.93 -2.37 0.74
CA ASP A 221 14.24 -3.03 0.57
C ASP A 221 14.25 -4.51 1.02
N LEU A 222 13.18 -5.00 1.62
CA LEU A 222 13.16 -6.32 2.25
C LEU A 222 13.01 -7.48 1.26
N LEU A 223 12.29 -7.30 0.15
CA LEU A 223 11.96 -8.40 -0.79
C LEU A 223 12.24 -8.08 -2.27
N GLY A 224 12.67 -6.85 -2.59
CA GLY A 224 12.96 -6.46 -3.98
C GLY A 224 11.75 -6.52 -4.92
N GLY A 225 10.54 -6.45 -4.38
CA GLY A 225 9.29 -6.46 -5.12
C GLY A 225 8.67 -5.06 -5.23
N ASP A 226 7.70 -4.92 -6.13
CA ASP A 226 6.94 -3.69 -6.32
C ASP A 226 5.70 -3.70 -5.43
N ILE A 227 5.54 -2.63 -4.65
CA ILE A 227 4.39 -2.42 -3.76
C ILE A 227 3.41 -1.51 -4.49
N THR A 228 2.14 -1.90 -4.52
CA THR A 228 1.03 -1.09 -5.03
C THR A 228 -0.06 -1.00 -3.98
N ILE A 229 -0.53 0.22 -3.69
CA ILE A 229 -1.66 0.47 -2.80
C ILE A 229 -2.82 0.93 -3.67
N LEU A 230 -3.96 0.25 -3.53
CA LEU A 230 -5.20 0.51 -4.26
C LEU A 230 -6.28 0.99 -3.29
N ASP A 231 -7.15 1.89 -3.74
CA ASP A 231 -8.34 2.30 -2.98
C ASP A 231 -9.42 1.19 -2.97
N SER A 232 -10.56 1.48 -2.33
CA SER A 232 -11.70 0.57 -2.26
C SER A 232 -12.34 0.28 -3.64
N GLU A 233 -12.15 1.17 -4.62
CA GLU A 233 -12.61 1.03 -6.00
C GLU A 233 -11.55 0.40 -6.91
N ARG A 234 -10.37 0.04 -6.37
CA ARG A 234 -9.24 -0.54 -7.09
C ARG A 234 -8.46 0.43 -7.98
N ASN A 235 -8.58 1.72 -7.76
CA ASN A 235 -7.72 2.70 -8.39
C ASN A 235 -6.35 2.73 -7.71
N VAL A 236 -5.28 2.93 -8.48
CA VAL A 236 -3.92 2.98 -7.94
C VAL A 236 -3.71 4.29 -7.19
N MET A 237 -3.49 4.20 -5.90
CA MET A 237 -3.15 5.34 -5.04
C MET A 237 -1.63 5.58 -5.04
N TYR A 238 -0.86 4.52 -4.87
CA TYR A 238 0.59 4.55 -4.84
C TYR A 238 1.18 3.29 -5.48
N THR A 239 2.32 3.41 -6.14
CA THR A 239 3.08 2.26 -6.63
C THR A 239 4.57 2.56 -6.67
N THR A 240 5.39 1.57 -6.28
CA THR A 240 6.83 1.62 -6.44
C THR A 240 7.29 1.11 -7.81
N ALA A 241 6.38 0.49 -8.57
CA ALA A 241 6.68 -0.03 -9.89
C ALA A 241 7.12 1.12 -10.81
N GLN A 242 8.39 1.12 -11.20
CA GLN A 242 8.84 1.97 -12.28
C GLN A 242 8.31 1.39 -13.58
N LYS A 243 7.75 2.23 -14.46
CA LYS A 243 7.42 1.84 -15.85
C LYS A 243 8.70 1.40 -16.58
N GLN A 244 9.18 0.21 -16.28
CA GLN A 244 10.19 -0.45 -17.10
C GLN A 244 9.45 -1.29 -18.14
N GLU A 245 9.44 -0.80 -19.37
CA GLU A 245 9.10 -1.60 -20.52
C GLU A 245 10.11 -2.77 -20.59
N GLY A 246 9.64 -3.96 -20.18
CA GLY A 246 10.19 -5.23 -20.60
C GLY A 246 11.54 -5.64 -20.01
N SER A 247 11.58 -6.09 -18.74
CA SER A 247 12.68 -6.99 -18.35
C SER A 247 12.36 -7.83 -17.12
N GLY A 248 11.49 -8.79 -17.25
CA GLY A 248 11.35 -9.87 -16.29
C GLY A 248 11.04 -11.16 -17.04
N VAL A 249 12.03 -12.04 -17.21
CA VAL A 249 11.79 -13.39 -17.69
C VAL A 249 11.07 -14.13 -16.55
N GLY A 250 9.75 -14.24 -16.65
CA GLY A 250 8.93 -15.00 -15.70
C GLY A 250 7.68 -14.23 -15.25
N PHE A 251 6.64 -14.96 -14.89
CA PHE A 251 5.42 -14.39 -14.29
C PHE A 251 5.75 -13.96 -12.85
N PRO A 252 5.40 -12.71 -12.42
CA PRO A 252 5.61 -12.28 -11.04
C PRO A 252 4.73 -13.09 -10.08
N ILE A 253 5.17 -13.24 -8.84
CA ILE A 253 4.30 -13.67 -7.74
C ILE A 253 3.57 -12.43 -7.27
N THR A 254 2.26 -12.40 -7.50
CA THR A 254 1.39 -11.33 -7.02
C THR A 254 0.66 -11.80 -5.78
N MET A 255 0.74 -11.03 -4.71
CA MET A 255 0.05 -11.26 -3.44
C MET A 255 -0.58 -9.96 -2.98
N GLY A 256 -1.68 -10.03 -2.26
CA GLY A 256 -2.34 -8.83 -1.75
C GLY A 256 -3.33 -9.15 -0.64
N ASN A 257 -3.55 -8.18 0.23
CA ASN A 257 -4.54 -8.24 1.29
C ASN A 257 -5.28 -6.91 1.38
N ILE A 258 -6.54 -6.96 1.78
CA ILE A 258 -7.42 -5.81 1.94
C ILE A 258 -7.47 -5.47 3.43
N SER A 259 -7.30 -4.19 3.76
CA SER A 259 -7.55 -3.70 5.11
C SER A 259 -9.05 -3.72 5.40
N ASP A 260 -9.43 -4.31 6.51
CA ASP A 260 -10.82 -4.31 7.01
C ASP A 260 -11.28 -2.90 7.41
N LYS A 261 -10.35 -2.01 7.75
CA LYS A 261 -10.63 -0.65 8.20
C LYS A 261 -10.85 0.31 7.04
N THR A 262 -9.89 0.38 6.12
CA THR A 262 -9.90 1.34 5.02
C THR A 262 -10.57 0.79 3.75
N GLY A 263 -10.68 -0.52 3.62
CA GLY A 263 -11.07 -1.19 2.38
C GLY A 263 -9.98 -1.12 1.29
N TRP A 264 -8.83 -0.53 1.60
CA TRP A 264 -7.72 -0.43 0.66
C TRP A 264 -7.00 -1.77 0.52
N MET A 265 -6.40 -1.99 -0.63
CA MET A 265 -5.64 -3.21 -0.91
C MET A 265 -4.16 -2.88 -1.06
N VAL A 266 -3.34 -3.53 -0.24
CA VAL A 266 -1.89 -3.57 -0.45
C VAL A 266 -1.56 -4.79 -1.29
N GLN A 267 -0.92 -4.57 -2.44
CA GLN A 267 -0.48 -5.60 -3.37
C GLN A 267 1.04 -5.56 -3.49
N LEU A 268 1.66 -6.74 -3.48
CA LEU A 268 3.09 -6.93 -3.66
C LEU A 268 3.34 -7.83 -4.88
N GLU A 269 4.18 -7.36 -5.81
CA GLU A 269 4.60 -8.09 -7.00
C GLU A 269 6.09 -8.39 -6.94
N ILE A 270 6.43 -9.68 -6.83
CA ILE A 270 7.82 -10.12 -6.69
C ILE A 270 8.26 -10.82 -7.98
N PRO A 271 9.29 -10.30 -8.69
CA PRO A 271 9.75 -10.90 -9.94
C PRO A 271 10.44 -12.25 -9.69
N LEU A 272 9.96 -13.32 -10.32
CA LEU A 272 10.55 -14.66 -10.20
C LEU A 272 12.00 -14.73 -10.71
N GLY A 273 12.42 -13.82 -11.57
CA GLY A 273 13.75 -13.84 -12.19
C GLY A 273 14.93 -13.81 -11.20
N GLN A 274 14.76 -13.14 -10.05
CA GLN A 274 15.81 -13.13 -9.02
C GLN A 274 15.99 -14.51 -8.35
N PHE A 275 14.91 -15.27 -8.13
CA PHE A 275 14.98 -16.61 -7.55
C PHE A 275 15.57 -17.64 -8.53
N ILE A 276 15.30 -17.45 -9.83
CA ILE A 276 15.90 -18.32 -10.87
C ILE A 276 17.43 -18.18 -10.86
N LYS A 277 17.98 -16.99 -10.65
CA LYS A 277 19.43 -16.79 -10.54
C LYS A 277 20.03 -17.54 -9.35
N GLU A 278 19.40 -17.49 -8.19
CA GLU A 278 19.88 -18.20 -7.00
C GLU A 278 19.83 -19.71 -7.18
N VAL A 279 18.72 -20.24 -7.71
CA VAL A 279 18.60 -21.68 -8.02
C VAL A 279 19.63 -22.12 -9.07
N TYR A 280 19.90 -21.27 -10.07
CA TYR A 280 20.93 -21.51 -11.07
C TYR A 280 22.33 -21.59 -10.45
N HIS A 281 22.67 -20.74 -9.48
CA HIS A 281 23.93 -20.84 -8.75
C HIS A 281 24.05 -22.14 -7.96
N ILE A 282 22.98 -22.58 -7.28
CA ILE A 282 22.95 -23.87 -6.59
C ILE A 282 23.18 -25.01 -7.58
N PHE A 283 22.51 -24.96 -8.74
CA PHE A 283 22.68 -25.95 -9.80
C PHE A 283 24.13 -26.00 -10.31
N LEU A 284 24.77 -24.86 -10.56
CA LEU A 284 26.18 -24.82 -11.02
C LEU A 284 27.16 -25.38 -9.98
N ILE A 285 26.94 -25.08 -8.69
CA ILE A 285 27.77 -25.64 -7.60
C ILE A 285 27.61 -27.15 -7.55
N THR A 286 26.36 -27.65 -7.60
CA THR A 286 26.08 -29.07 -7.59
C THR A 286 26.75 -29.80 -8.79
N LEU A 287 26.59 -29.24 -9.98
CA LEU A 287 27.20 -29.73 -11.20
C LEU A 287 28.74 -29.72 -11.12
N GLY A 288 29.32 -28.65 -10.54
CA GLY A 288 30.77 -28.55 -10.31
C GLY A 288 31.31 -29.64 -9.38
N VAL A 289 30.59 -29.92 -8.29
CA VAL A 289 30.93 -31.02 -7.37
C VAL A 289 30.82 -32.39 -8.08
N GLU A 290 29.80 -32.61 -8.88
CA GLU A 290 29.61 -33.83 -9.66
C GLU A 290 30.77 -34.06 -10.63
N ILE A 291 31.15 -33.02 -11.40
CA ILE A 291 32.28 -33.10 -12.32
C ILE A 291 33.59 -33.36 -11.57
N PHE A 292 33.79 -32.70 -10.43
CA PHE A 292 34.98 -32.94 -9.61
C PHE A 292 35.06 -34.39 -9.11
N CYS A 293 33.96 -34.94 -8.60
CA CYS A 293 33.91 -36.34 -8.18
C CYS A 293 34.19 -37.29 -9.33
N LEU A 294 33.71 -37.01 -10.55
CA LEU A 294 34.00 -37.82 -11.74
C LEU A 294 35.47 -37.77 -12.20
N MET A 295 36.17 -36.65 -11.91
CA MET A 295 37.61 -36.54 -12.25
C MET A 295 38.53 -37.24 -11.25
N VAL A 296 38.08 -37.40 -10.00
CA VAL A 296 38.88 -38.01 -8.92
C VAL A 296 38.78 -39.55 -8.91
N PHE A 297 37.72 -40.10 -9.48
CA PHE A 297 37.46 -41.53 -9.59
C PHE A 297 37.60 -42.03 -11.02
#